data_af53b9b002a94ed4aa6245ff5a4b4781
#
_entry.id   af53b9b002a94ed4aa6245ff5a4b4781
#
_cell.length_a   1.000
_cell.length_b   1.000
_cell.length_c   1.000
_cell.angle_alpha   90.00
_cell.angle_beta   90.00
_cell.angle_gamma   90.00
#
_symmetry.space_group_name_H-M   'P 1'
#
loop_
_entity.id
_entity.type
_entity.pdbx_description
1 polymer ?
#
loop_
_entity_poly.entity_id
_entity_poly.type
_entity_poly.pdbx_seq_one_letter_code
_entity_poly.pdbx_strand_id
1 'polypeptide(L)'
;MKGTPEGILRINALGTVYINQEFSKLMNPGSVIVDVSSNSAYVLPSFIINKKLYVFAETNEELFLKKLVKKSMMAKGEYQQKGFAYSLSKNFVVWYAKKCAFEYGPRGIRVVSLSPGLIATDMGNLEKKDGGMLIPFSAEERMGKPEELGFALATVADERNGYLAGVDVLCDGGSTNGMKEFKKSKKK
;
A
#
# COMPACT_ATOMS: atom_id res chain seq x y z
N MET A 1 -15.39 -3.31 -5.64
CA MET A 1 -14.82 -2.10 -5.01
C MET A 1 -15.84 -0.97 -5.06
N LYS A 2 -16.21 -0.40 -3.90
CA LYS A 2 -17.15 0.74 -3.82
C LYS A 2 -16.42 2.08 -4.04
N GLY A 3 -17.14 3.14 -4.43
CA GLY A 3 -16.58 4.48 -4.63
C GLY A 3 -16.11 4.76 -6.07
N THR A 4 -15.61 5.98 -6.29
CA THR A 4 -15.02 6.45 -7.55
C THR A 4 -13.50 6.37 -7.50
N PRO A 5 -12.78 6.37 -8.63
CA PRO A 5 -11.31 6.46 -8.64
C PRO A 5 -10.77 7.62 -7.80
N GLU A 6 -11.42 8.79 -7.88
CA GLU A 6 -11.05 9.96 -7.07
C GLU A 6 -11.27 9.72 -5.57
N GLY A 7 -12.44 9.21 -5.18
CA GLY A 7 -12.74 8.90 -3.78
C GLY A 7 -11.74 7.90 -3.18
N ILE A 8 -11.33 6.88 -3.95
CA ILE A 8 -10.32 5.91 -3.53
C ILE A 8 -8.96 6.61 -3.28
N LEU A 9 -8.55 7.49 -4.19
CA LEU A 9 -7.30 8.25 -4.03
C LEU A 9 -7.35 9.23 -2.87
N ARG A 10 -8.48 9.94 -2.67
CA ARG A 10 -8.67 10.85 -1.53
C ARG A 10 -8.55 10.10 -0.20
N ILE A 11 -9.28 9.00 -0.06
CA ILE A 11 -9.30 8.24 1.21
C ILE A 11 -7.94 7.57 1.47
N ASN A 12 -7.41 6.82 0.50
CA ASN A 12 -6.23 6.01 0.74
C ASN A 12 -4.92 6.80 0.67
N ALA A 13 -4.80 7.79 -0.23
CA ALA A 13 -3.57 8.54 -0.39
C ALA A 13 -3.58 9.82 0.44
N LEU A 14 -4.51 10.75 0.20
CA LEU A 14 -4.55 12.02 0.95
C LEU A 14 -4.91 11.80 2.42
N GLY A 15 -5.80 10.85 2.72
CA GLY A 15 -6.10 10.47 4.10
C GLY A 15 -4.85 10.03 4.87
N THR A 16 -3.95 9.24 4.24
CA THR A 16 -2.66 8.88 4.85
C THR A 16 -1.79 10.11 5.07
N VAL A 17 -1.75 11.05 4.11
CA VAL A 17 -0.99 12.31 4.28
C VAL A 17 -1.48 13.08 5.52
N TYR A 18 -2.79 13.30 5.61
CA TYR A 18 -3.38 14.08 6.71
C TYR A 18 -3.13 13.42 8.07
N ILE A 19 -3.36 12.11 8.17
CA ILE A 19 -3.15 11.38 9.42
C ILE A 19 -1.68 11.46 9.84
N ASN A 20 -0.74 11.16 8.94
CA ASN A 20 0.68 11.20 9.29
C ASN A 20 1.13 12.61 9.69
N GLN A 21 0.72 13.65 8.96
CA GLN A 21 1.07 15.03 9.26
C GLN A 21 0.51 15.49 10.60
N GLU A 22 -0.77 15.22 10.89
CA GLU A 22 -1.37 15.69 12.13
C GLU A 22 -0.91 14.88 13.34
N PHE A 23 -0.90 13.55 13.26
CA PHE A 23 -0.48 12.74 14.40
C PHE A 23 1.01 12.88 14.71
N SER A 24 1.87 13.03 13.71
CA SER A 24 3.30 13.20 13.95
C SER A 24 3.61 14.43 14.83
N LYS A 25 2.78 15.46 14.81
CA LYS A 25 2.93 16.66 15.67
C LYS A 25 2.73 16.36 17.16
N LEU A 26 1.94 15.33 17.45
CA LEU A 26 1.56 14.93 18.80
C LEU A 26 2.41 13.76 19.35
N MET A 27 3.26 13.17 18.50
CA MET A 27 4.03 11.99 18.85
C MET A 27 5.37 12.36 19.52
N ASN A 28 5.74 11.56 20.51
CA ASN A 28 7.03 11.68 21.22
C ASN A 28 8.15 10.85 20.54
N PRO A 29 9.42 11.14 20.79
CA PRO A 29 10.52 10.26 20.42
C PRO A 29 10.27 8.81 20.92
N GLY A 30 10.63 7.83 20.10
CA GLY A 30 10.33 6.41 20.33
C GLY A 30 9.02 5.93 19.72
N SER A 31 8.17 6.83 19.26
CA SER A 31 6.91 6.47 18.58
C SER A 31 7.13 5.85 17.21
N VAL A 32 6.11 5.11 16.73
CA VAL A 32 6.09 4.51 15.39
C VAL A 32 4.77 4.76 14.68
N ILE A 33 4.84 5.05 13.40
CA ILE A 33 3.72 5.04 12.46
C ILE A 33 3.85 3.80 11.58
N VAL A 34 2.78 3.01 11.50
CA VAL A 34 2.69 1.86 10.57
C VAL A 34 1.59 2.14 9.56
N ASP A 35 1.98 2.53 8.35
CA ASP A 35 1.04 2.77 7.25
C ASP A 35 0.62 1.46 6.60
N VAL A 36 -0.67 1.14 6.62
CA VAL A 36 -1.19 -0.09 6.01
C VAL A 36 -1.44 0.14 4.52
N SER A 37 -0.57 -0.45 3.70
CA SER A 37 -0.70 -0.46 2.24
C SER A 37 -1.46 -1.70 1.74
N SER A 38 -0.98 -2.35 0.69
CA SER A 38 -1.50 -3.61 0.11
C SER A 38 -0.47 -4.17 -0.87
N ASN A 39 -0.49 -5.48 -1.11
CA ASN A 39 0.27 -6.10 -2.19
C ASN A 39 -0.12 -5.52 -3.58
N SER A 40 -1.30 -4.92 -3.70
CA SER A 40 -1.73 -4.18 -4.91
C SER A 40 -0.80 -3.01 -5.26
N ALA A 41 -0.01 -2.51 -4.31
CA ALA A 41 1.04 -1.51 -4.56
C ALA A 41 2.10 -1.98 -5.56
N TYR A 42 2.24 -3.29 -5.74
CA TYR A 42 3.26 -3.94 -6.57
C TYR A 42 2.75 -4.52 -7.89
N VAL A 43 1.44 -4.37 -8.16
CA VAL A 43 0.79 -4.92 -9.36
C VAL A 43 1.12 -4.10 -10.60
N LEU A 44 1.20 -2.77 -10.46
CA LEU A 44 1.44 -1.88 -11.59
C LEU A 44 2.92 -1.92 -12.03
N PRO A 45 3.18 -1.98 -13.33
CA PRO A 45 4.53 -1.85 -13.86
C PRO A 45 5.18 -0.53 -13.46
N SER A 46 6.48 -0.55 -13.16
CA SER A 46 7.21 0.62 -12.68
C SER A 46 7.18 1.82 -13.66
N PHE A 47 7.11 1.56 -14.97
CA PHE A 47 7.05 2.63 -15.98
C PHE A 47 5.72 3.39 -15.98
N ILE A 48 4.65 2.80 -15.39
CA ILE A 48 3.37 3.47 -15.21
C ILE A 48 3.43 4.40 -13.99
N ILE A 49 4.21 4.04 -12.97
CA ILE A 49 4.29 4.76 -11.71
C ILE A 49 5.21 5.97 -11.88
N ASN A 50 4.64 7.16 -11.80
CA ASN A 50 5.42 8.40 -11.81
C ASN A 50 5.45 9.04 -10.42
N LYS A 51 6.47 8.69 -9.64
CA LYS A 51 6.64 9.20 -8.26
C LYS A 51 6.81 10.72 -8.18
N LYS A 52 7.22 11.40 -9.27
CA LYS A 52 7.26 12.86 -9.31
C LYS A 52 5.88 13.50 -9.10
N LEU A 53 4.79 12.76 -9.44
CA LEU A 53 3.43 13.21 -9.19
C LEU A 53 3.02 13.10 -7.73
N TYR A 54 3.67 12.24 -6.96
CA TYR A 54 3.34 11.99 -5.56
C TYR A 54 3.67 13.18 -4.65
N VAL A 55 4.67 13.96 -5.02
CA VAL A 55 5.04 15.18 -4.28
C VAL A 55 3.89 16.19 -4.21
N PHE A 56 3.02 16.20 -5.23
CA PHE A 56 1.86 17.10 -5.24
C PHE A 56 0.81 16.79 -4.17
N ALA A 57 0.82 15.62 -3.55
CA ALA A 57 -0.09 15.29 -2.46
C ALA A 57 -0.01 16.25 -1.27
N GLU A 58 1.14 16.92 -1.07
CA GLU A 58 1.34 17.89 0.01
C GLU A 58 1.35 19.34 -0.48
N THR A 59 1.58 19.57 -1.77
CA THR A 59 1.77 20.93 -2.30
C THR A 59 0.63 21.39 -3.20
N ASN A 60 -0.09 20.46 -3.84
CA ASN A 60 -1.23 20.75 -4.72
C ASN A 60 -2.10 19.50 -4.90
N GLU A 61 -3.00 19.28 -3.96
CA GLU A 61 -3.88 18.10 -3.91
C GLU A 61 -4.77 17.96 -5.15
N GLU A 62 -5.28 19.07 -5.69
CA GLU A 62 -6.10 19.04 -6.90
C GLU A 62 -5.31 18.52 -8.10
N LEU A 63 -4.08 18.98 -8.26
CA LEU A 63 -3.19 18.51 -9.32
C LEU A 63 -2.82 17.04 -9.13
N PHE A 64 -2.53 16.63 -7.88
CA PHE A 64 -2.28 15.23 -7.53
C PHE A 64 -3.44 14.35 -7.96
N LEU A 65 -4.65 14.65 -7.51
CA LEU A 65 -5.87 13.89 -7.82
C LEU A 65 -6.14 13.87 -9.32
N LYS A 66 -6.14 15.04 -9.97
CA LYS A 66 -6.37 15.17 -11.42
C LYS A 66 -5.42 14.28 -12.23
N LYS A 67 -4.14 14.26 -11.87
CA LYS A 67 -3.12 13.46 -12.58
C LYS A 67 -3.29 11.96 -12.35
N LEU A 68 -3.57 11.53 -11.11
CA LEU A 68 -3.70 10.12 -10.79
C LEU A 68 -5.06 9.55 -11.25
N VAL A 69 -6.13 10.32 -11.14
CA VAL A 69 -7.44 9.94 -11.74
C VAL A 69 -7.29 9.78 -13.25
N LYS A 70 -6.67 10.75 -13.96
CA LYS A 70 -6.41 10.60 -15.39
C LYS A 70 -5.66 9.31 -15.73
N LYS A 71 -4.68 8.93 -14.89
CA LYS A 71 -3.96 7.65 -15.08
C LYS A 71 -4.87 6.44 -14.88
N SER A 72 -5.71 6.44 -13.86
CA SER A 72 -6.61 5.31 -13.61
C SER A 72 -7.65 5.14 -14.73
N MET A 73 -8.06 6.23 -15.37
CA MET A 73 -9.00 6.21 -16.50
C MET A 73 -8.42 5.60 -17.79
N MET A 74 -7.10 5.29 -17.81
CA MET A 74 -6.50 4.55 -18.94
C MET A 74 -6.92 3.07 -18.96
N ALA A 75 -7.41 2.53 -17.85
CA ALA A 75 -7.95 1.17 -17.81
C ALA A 75 -9.33 1.10 -18.47
N LYS A 76 -9.61 -0.03 -19.13
CA LYS A 76 -10.90 -0.26 -19.80
C LYS A 76 -11.95 -0.75 -18.80
N GLY A 77 -13.00 0.04 -18.62
CA GLY A 77 -14.12 -0.31 -17.76
C GLY A 77 -13.97 0.22 -16.32
N GLU A 78 -15.11 0.53 -15.72
CA GLU A 78 -15.21 1.19 -14.41
C GLU A 78 -14.52 0.39 -13.29
N TYR A 79 -14.72 -0.92 -13.29
CA TYR A 79 -14.12 -1.80 -12.28
C TYR A 79 -12.58 -1.76 -12.32
N GLN A 80 -12.01 -1.87 -13.53
CA GLN A 80 -10.55 -1.81 -13.73
C GLN A 80 -9.98 -0.44 -13.41
N GLN A 81 -10.72 0.65 -13.68
CA GLN A 81 -10.33 2.01 -13.32
C GLN A 81 -10.24 2.18 -11.80
N LYS A 82 -11.21 1.64 -11.06
CA LYS A 82 -11.18 1.60 -9.58
C LYS A 82 -10.01 0.78 -9.06
N GLY A 83 -9.78 -0.40 -9.60
CA GLY A 83 -8.63 -1.25 -9.25
C GLY A 83 -7.29 -0.58 -9.52
N PHE A 84 -7.19 0.15 -10.63
CA PHE A 84 -5.99 0.92 -10.97
C PHE A 84 -5.76 2.08 -9.99
N ALA A 85 -6.82 2.85 -9.67
CA ALA A 85 -6.75 3.92 -8.68
C ALA A 85 -6.36 3.38 -7.29
N TYR A 86 -6.90 2.23 -6.89
CA TYR A 86 -6.52 1.55 -5.66
C TYR A 86 -5.03 1.17 -5.66
N SER A 87 -4.55 0.53 -6.72
CA SER A 87 -3.13 0.16 -6.84
C SER A 87 -2.21 1.39 -6.80
N LEU A 88 -2.58 2.49 -7.47
CA LEU A 88 -1.84 3.75 -7.39
C LEU A 88 -1.84 4.31 -5.97
N SER A 89 -3.00 4.32 -5.29
CA SER A 89 -3.12 4.84 -3.92
C SER A 89 -2.25 4.03 -2.94
N LYS A 90 -2.24 2.71 -3.07
CA LYS A 90 -1.43 1.83 -2.21
C LYS A 90 0.07 1.92 -2.52
N ASN A 91 0.44 2.10 -3.79
CA ASN A 91 1.82 2.40 -4.14
C ASN A 91 2.27 3.77 -3.59
N PHE A 92 1.38 4.76 -3.59
CA PHE A 92 1.62 6.04 -2.94
C PHE A 92 1.89 5.87 -1.45
N VAL A 93 1.09 5.11 -0.71
CA VAL A 93 1.28 4.86 0.73
C VAL A 93 2.68 4.31 1.02
N VAL A 94 3.14 3.31 0.24
CA VAL A 94 4.51 2.77 0.38
C VAL A 94 5.57 3.85 0.14
N TRP A 95 5.38 4.69 -0.86
CA TRP A 95 6.31 5.79 -1.13
C TRP A 95 6.28 6.85 -0.03
N TYR A 96 5.09 7.19 0.46
CA TYR A 96 4.89 8.23 1.46
C TYR A 96 5.46 7.82 2.82
N ALA A 97 5.25 6.59 3.26
CA ALA A 97 5.86 6.07 4.48
C ALA A 97 7.39 6.20 4.45
N LYS A 98 8.02 5.89 3.30
CA LYS A 98 9.47 6.07 3.12
C LYS A 98 9.88 7.54 3.24
N LYS A 99 9.13 8.46 2.61
CA LYS A 99 9.37 9.89 2.72
C LYS A 99 9.28 10.36 4.18
N CYS A 100 8.19 10.00 4.86
CA CYS A 100 7.94 10.36 6.26
C CYS A 100 9.01 9.80 7.22
N ALA A 101 9.57 8.62 6.93
CA ALA A 101 10.65 8.05 7.75
C ALA A 101 11.88 8.96 7.79
N PHE A 102 12.25 9.59 6.67
CA PHE A 102 13.37 10.54 6.64
C PHE A 102 12.99 11.90 7.22
N GLU A 103 11.72 12.30 7.11
CA GLU A 103 11.25 13.58 7.62
C GLU A 103 11.05 13.56 9.15
N TYR A 104 10.50 12.47 9.69
CA TYR A 104 10.16 12.36 11.11
C TYR A 104 11.27 11.67 11.94
N GLY A 105 12.17 10.96 11.27
CA GLY A 105 13.29 10.27 11.90
C GLY A 105 14.16 11.15 12.80
N PRO A 106 14.54 12.39 12.39
CA PRO A 106 15.28 13.32 13.27
C PRO A 106 14.57 13.68 14.57
N ARG A 107 13.24 13.50 14.62
CA ARG A 107 12.41 13.68 15.83
C ARG A 107 12.26 12.39 16.65
N GLY A 108 12.93 11.32 16.26
CA GLY A 108 12.84 10.02 16.93
C GLY A 108 11.53 9.26 16.62
N ILE A 109 10.81 9.62 15.56
CA ILE A 109 9.58 8.94 15.14
C ILE A 109 9.91 8.02 13.97
N ARG A 110 9.68 6.74 14.16
CA ARG A 110 9.90 5.71 13.15
C ARG A 110 8.67 5.57 12.25
N VAL A 111 8.86 5.47 10.93
CA VAL A 111 7.75 5.21 9.99
C VAL A 111 8.08 4.00 9.13
N VAL A 112 7.14 3.09 9.02
CA VAL A 112 7.19 1.90 8.17
C VAL A 112 5.86 1.75 7.45
N SER A 113 5.83 1.03 6.33
CA SER A 113 4.58 0.53 5.78
C SER A 113 4.53 -1.00 5.85
N LEU A 114 3.31 -1.53 5.91
CA LEU A 114 3.06 -2.95 5.80
C LEU A 114 2.02 -3.17 4.70
N SER A 115 2.33 -4.08 3.78
CA SER A 115 1.51 -4.40 2.61
C SER A 115 0.92 -5.80 2.74
N PRO A 116 -0.33 -5.93 3.23
CA PRO A 116 -1.02 -7.21 3.29
C PRO A 116 -1.31 -7.78 1.90
N GLY A 117 -1.34 -9.11 1.82
CA GLY A 117 -1.98 -9.84 0.74
C GLY A 117 -3.48 -10.04 0.97
N LEU A 118 -4.02 -11.12 0.42
CA LEU A 118 -5.41 -11.50 0.61
C LEU A 118 -5.60 -12.14 1.99
N ILE A 119 -6.38 -11.49 2.84
CA ILE A 119 -6.64 -11.91 4.25
C ILE A 119 -8.08 -12.42 4.36
N ALA A 120 -8.30 -13.50 5.10
CA ALA A 120 -9.60 -14.15 5.30
C ALA A 120 -10.49 -13.35 6.27
N THR A 121 -10.97 -12.20 5.80
CA THR A 121 -11.95 -11.31 6.44
C THR A 121 -13.20 -11.24 5.56
N ASP A 122 -14.29 -10.66 6.06
CA ASP A 122 -15.49 -10.42 5.25
C ASP A 122 -15.16 -9.64 3.97
N MET A 123 -14.31 -8.61 4.09
CA MET A 123 -13.80 -7.85 2.94
C MET A 123 -12.97 -8.72 2.00
N GLY A 124 -12.04 -9.51 2.54
CA GLY A 124 -11.19 -10.42 1.75
C GLY A 124 -12.01 -11.52 1.06
N ASN A 125 -13.07 -12.00 1.68
CA ASN A 125 -13.99 -12.97 1.08
C ASN A 125 -14.77 -12.37 -0.11
N LEU A 126 -15.14 -11.08 -0.03
CA LEU A 126 -15.73 -10.37 -1.17
C LEU A 126 -14.70 -10.16 -2.28
N GLU A 127 -13.45 -9.87 -1.93
CA GLU A 127 -12.33 -9.70 -2.87
C GLU A 127 -11.83 -11.05 -3.43
N LYS A 128 -12.17 -12.19 -2.80
CA LYS A 128 -11.77 -13.53 -3.27
C LYS A 128 -12.21 -13.80 -4.71
N LYS A 129 -13.33 -13.23 -5.16
CA LYS A 129 -13.78 -13.33 -6.56
C LYS A 129 -12.79 -12.69 -7.53
N ASP A 130 -12.07 -11.66 -7.09
CA ASP A 130 -11.20 -10.83 -7.93
C ASP A 130 -9.72 -11.08 -7.63
N GLY A 131 -9.36 -11.28 -6.36
CA GLY A 131 -8.00 -11.51 -5.86
C GLY A 131 -7.66 -12.98 -5.64
N GLY A 132 -8.64 -13.88 -5.67
CA GLY A 132 -8.45 -15.32 -5.45
C GLY A 132 -7.49 -15.98 -6.45
N MET A 133 -7.31 -15.35 -7.62
CA MET A 133 -6.29 -15.78 -8.59
C MET A 133 -4.86 -15.64 -8.08
N LEU A 134 -4.62 -14.93 -6.97
CA LEU A 134 -3.30 -14.80 -6.35
C LEU A 134 -3.01 -15.93 -5.35
N ILE A 135 -4.03 -16.65 -4.87
CA ILE A 135 -3.87 -17.74 -3.90
C ILE A 135 -2.89 -18.83 -4.38
N PRO A 136 -2.98 -19.33 -5.64
CA PRO A 136 -2.04 -20.34 -6.14
C PRO A 136 -0.59 -19.86 -6.25
N PHE A 137 -0.33 -18.57 -6.13
CA PHE A 137 1.01 -18.00 -6.14
C PHE A 137 1.57 -17.75 -4.73
N SER A 138 0.76 -17.88 -3.68
CA SER A 138 1.27 -17.84 -2.31
C SER A 138 1.97 -19.16 -1.96
N ALA A 139 2.95 -19.10 -1.07
CA ALA A 139 3.77 -20.25 -0.72
C ALA A 139 2.96 -21.40 -0.09
N GLU A 140 1.86 -21.08 0.58
CA GLU A 140 0.99 -22.07 1.24
C GLU A 140 -0.37 -22.24 0.54
N GLU A 141 -0.56 -21.62 -0.62
CA GLU A 141 -1.78 -21.68 -1.45
C GLU A 141 -3.07 -21.36 -0.68
N ARG A 142 -2.99 -20.43 0.28
CA ARG A 142 -4.11 -20.00 1.13
C ARG A 142 -4.18 -18.48 1.29
N MET A 143 -5.30 -18.02 1.84
CA MET A 143 -5.41 -16.66 2.38
C MET A 143 -4.68 -16.58 3.72
N GLY A 144 -4.14 -15.41 4.04
CA GLY A 144 -3.64 -15.11 5.39
C GLY A 144 -4.80 -15.03 6.39
N LYS A 145 -4.55 -15.32 7.66
CA LYS A 145 -5.52 -15.14 8.74
C LYS A 145 -5.43 -13.73 9.33
N PRO A 146 -6.54 -13.16 9.82
CA PRO A 146 -6.52 -11.86 10.49
C PRO A 146 -5.49 -11.77 11.62
N GLU A 147 -5.37 -12.84 12.41
CA GLU A 147 -4.44 -12.93 13.54
C GLU A 147 -2.98 -12.89 13.07
N GLU A 148 -2.66 -13.52 11.94
CA GLU A 148 -1.31 -13.48 11.35
C GLU A 148 -0.94 -12.06 10.92
N LEU A 149 -1.89 -11.33 10.31
CA LEU A 149 -1.69 -9.93 9.96
C LEU A 149 -1.56 -9.03 11.20
N GLY A 150 -2.41 -9.25 12.21
CA GLY A 150 -2.36 -8.53 13.49
C GLY A 150 -1.01 -8.71 14.19
N PHE A 151 -0.48 -9.94 14.20
CA PHE A 151 0.85 -10.22 14.75
C PHE A 151 1.97 -9.54 13.94
N ALA A 152 1.88 -9.55 12.60
CA ALA A 152 2.84 -8.86 11.75
C ALA A 152 2.84 -7.33 12.01
N LEU A 153 1.65 -6.71 12.16
CA LEU A 153 1.53 -5.29 12.50
C LEU A 153 2.15 -5.00 13.87
N ALA A 154 1.83 -5.79 14.89
CA ALA A 154 2.42 -5.64 16.23
C ALA A 154 3.95 -5.80 16.19
N THR A 155 4.44 -6.76 15.41
CA THR A 155 5.88 -7.00 15.28
C THR A 155 6.61 -5.80 14.65
N VAL A 156 6.10 -5.23 13.55
CA VAL A 156 6.77 -4.07 12.94
C VAL A 156 6.65 -2.81 13.78
N ALA A 157 5.62 -2.72 14.62
CA ALA A 157 5.43 -1.62 15.56
C ALA A 157 6.30 -1.73 16.82
N ASP A 158 6.78 -2.90 17.17
CA ASP A 158 7.56 -3.16 18.38
C ASP A 158 8.78 -2.23 18.48
N GLU A 159 8.98 -1.62 19.67
CA GLU A 159 10.08 -0.69 19.94
C GLU A 159 11.47 -1.31 19.75
N ARG A 160 11.58 -2.62 19.98
CA ARG A 160 12.82 -3.38 19.78
C ARG A 160 13.29 -3.40 18.32
N ASN A 161 12.39 -3.11 17.39
CA ASN A 161 12.68 -2.92 15.95
C ASN A 161 13.16 -1.50 15.63
N GLY A 162 13.89 -0.84 16.54
CA GLY A 162 14.28 0.56 16.41
C GLY A 162 15.01 0.92 15.11
N TYR A 163 15.64 -0.04 14.44
CA TYR A 163 16.34 0.18 13.16
C TYR A 163 15.47 -0.14 11.92
N LEU A 164 14.24 -0.62 12.11
CA LEU A 164 13.30 -0.92 11.02
C LEU A 164 12.53 0.36 10.65
N ALA A 165 13.04 1.15 9.72
CA ALA A 165 12.43 2.40 9.27
C ALA A 165 12.55 2.59 7.75
N GLY A 166 11.60 3.31 7.15
CA GLY A 166 11.63 3.66 5.73
C GLY A 166 11.50 2.48 4.79
N VAL A 167 10.97 1.36 5.25
CA VAL A 167 10.76 0.12 4.47
C VAL A 167 9.29 -0.20 4.36
N ASP A 168 8.95 -1.04 3.38
CA ASP A 168 7.66 -1.71 3.29
C ASP A 168 7.82 -3.20 3.60
N VAL A 169 7.02 -3.69 4.52
CA VAL A 169 6.97 -5.12 4.88
C VAL A 169 5.84 -5.77 4.11
N LEU A 170 6.18 -6.56 3.09
CA LEU A 170 5.21 -7.28 2.27
C LEU A 170 4.78 -8.55 3.01
N CYS A 171 3.54 -8.55 3.55
CA CYS A 171 2.94 -9.63 4.31
C CYS A 171 1.80 -10.27 3.50
N ASP A 172 2.14 -11.03 2.45
CA ASP A 172 1.19 -11.55 1.45
C ASP A 172 1.36 -13.06 1.15
N GLY A 173 2.01 -13.79 2.04
CA GLY A 173 2.31 -15.20 1.83
C GLY A 173 3.21 -15.48 0.63
N GLY A 174 3.95 -14.47 0.14
CA GLY A 174 4.82 -14.58 -1.03
C GLY A 174 4.10 -14.47 -2.38
N SER A 175 2.78 -14.23 -2.41
CA SER A 175 1.97 -14.24 -3.64
C SER A 175 2.44 -13.26 -4.71
N THR A 176 2.87 -12.06 -4.32
CA THR A 176 3.43 -11.06 -5.25
C THR A 176 4.70 -11.56 -5.95
N ASN A 177 5.58 -12.21 -5.22
CA ASN A 177 6.82 -12.74 -5.77
C ASN A 177 6.56 -14.02 -6.58
N GLY A 178 5.71 -14.93 -6.09
CA GLY A 178 5.31 -16.14 -6.81
C GLY A 178 4.71 -15.82 -8.18
N MET A 179 3.84 -14.81 -8.27
CA MET A 179 3.30 -14.35 -9.54
C MET A 179 4.38 -13.79 -10.49
N LYS A 180 5.39 -13.08 -9.97
CA LYS A 180 6.50 -12.58 -10.79
C LYS A 180 7.33 -13.70 -11.37
N GLU A 181 7.66 -14.70 -10.57
CA GLU A 181 8.43 -15.87 -11.03
C GLU A 181 7.66 -16.70 -12.08
N PHE A 182 6.36 -16.90 -11.86
CA PHE A 182 5.50 -17.56 -12.84
C PHE A 182 5.45 -16.81 -14.19
N LYS A 183 5.38 -15.47 -14.17
CA LYS A 183 5.43 -14.68 -15.41
C LYS A 183 6.77 -14.76 -16.13
N LYS A 184 7.87 -14.93 -15.40
CA LYS A 184 9.20 -15.10 -15.99
C LYS A 184 9.34 -16.50 -16.63
N SER A 185 8.81 -17.55 -16.00
CA SER A 185 8.87 -18.90 -16.54
C SER A 185 8.13 -19.08 -17.86
N LYS A 186 7.03 -18.32 -18.06
CA LYS A 186 6.27 -18.32 -19.31
C LYS A 186 6.92 -17.54 -20.46
N LYS A 187 8.00 -16.79 -20.21
CA LYS A 187 8.72 -16.02 -21.23
C LYS A 187 9.98 -16.71 -21.74
N LYS A 188 10.32 -17.84 -21.13
CA LYS A 188 11.37 -18.77 -21.60
C LYS A 188 10.74 -19.86 -22.46
#